data_d5901e559eeab9b4ac39f6fd2c5841aa
#
_entry.id   d5901e559eeab9b4ac39f6fd2c5841aa
#
_cell.length_a   1.000
_cell.length_b   1.000
_cell.length_c   1.000
_cell.angle_alpha   90.00
_cell.angle_beta   90.00
_cell.angle_gamma   90.00
#
_symmetry.space_group_name_H-M   'P 1'
#
loop_
_entity.id
_entity.type
_entity.pdbx_description
1 polymer ?
#
loop_
_entity_poly.entity_id
_entity_poly.type
_entity_poly.pdbx_seq_one_letter_code
_entity_poly.pdbx_strand_id
1 'polypeptide(L)'
;MAECPARQVVIIAAIAGALVAGVVAGGVAVAVSRNDNGTISSSSDSSQIATAAVVRTNLTNTVQVGGSIGYDGSYTVAALRGGGGVYTWLPEPGQVIKQDQPVYSVGNEPVPLLYGSLPAYRQFDVGMPDGADVGQLTHDLIALGYGDGLAQSNHYSSATVAAVERWQKALGLQATGEIPLGEAVFEPGPIRVTSVAPTVGTSAGGGTVLTATSTTPIVIVDLDVSEEYLVKPGDAVTVVLPNGTSTVGGHIETVGTVATCPGGGGISAGGGGNGSADQSPCEGSGSSTASTPTVTVTITLDSTPPGATFDQAPVNVNITTQTAGNVLAVPVNALLALASGGYGVAVVTGKTSHLVGVTTGLYSNTLVQISGAGLTAGTLVEVPSS
;
A
#
# COMPACT_ATOMS: atom_id res chain seq x y z
N MET A 1 -1.20 -55.13 26.89
CA MET A 1 -2.60 -55.32 27.32
C MET A 1 -3.09 -53.95 27.70
N ALA A 2 -3.99 -53.31 27.11
CA ALA A 2 -5.05 -53.42 26.12
C ALA A 2 -5.20 -51.99 25.54
N GLU A 3 -5.09 -51.82 24.29
CA GLU A 3 -6.13 -51.65 23.27
C GLU A 3 -6.92 -50.32 23.31
N CYS A 4 -6.73 -49.59 22.25
CA CYS A 4 -7.58 -48.53 21.63
C CYS A 4 -9.08 -48.93 21.58
N PRO A 5 -10.05 -48.00 21.33
CA PRO A 5 -10.20 -47.52 19.95
C PRO A 5 -10.65 -46.07 19.77
N ALA A 6 -10.33 -45.61 18.58
CA ALA A 6 -10.85 -44.43 17.90
C ALA A 6 -12.37 -44.50 17.66
N ARG A 7 -13.05 -43.34 17.76
CA ARG A 7 -14.35 -43.12 17.10
C ARG A 7 -14.29 -41.84 16.28
N GLN A 8 -14.17 -42.04 15.00
CA GLN A 8 -14.52 -41.06 13.98
C GLN A 8 -16.05 -40.84 14.02
N VAL A 9 -16.47 -39.61 14.13
CA VAL A 9 -17.85 -39.20 13.82
C VAL A 9 -17.81 -38.41 12.52
N VAL A 10 -18.21 -39.09 11.45
CA VAL A 10 -18.51 -38.45 10.15
C VAL A 10 -19.93 -37.93 10.23
N ILE A 11 -20.09 -36.60 10.20
CA ILE A 11 -21.41 -35.98 10.01
C ILE A 11 -21.51 -35.62 8.54
N ILE A 12 -22.27 -36.42 7.80
CA ILE A 12 -22.72 -36.11 6.44
C ILE A 12 -23.99 -35.26 6.58
N ALA A 13 -23.88 -33.97 6.28
CA ALA A 13 -25.05 -33.11 6.10
C ALA A 13 -25.40 -33.08 4.61
N ALA A 14 -26.42 -33.83 4.25
CA ALA A 14 -27.05 -33.75 2.94
C ALA A 14 -27.94 -32.51 2.89
N ILE A 15 -27.58 -31.52 2.07
CA ILE A 15 -28.46 -30.40 1.73
C ILE A 15 -29.14 -30.74 0.42
N ALA A 16 -30.42 -31.05 0.53
CA ALA A 16 -31.31 -31.22 -0.61
C ALA A 16 -31.57 -29.87 -1.30
N GLY A 17 -31.09 -29.71 -2.51
CA GLY A 17 -31.38 -28.57 -3.37
C GLY A 17 -32.79 -28.68 -3.92
N ALA A 18 -33.66 -27.71 -3.62
CA ALA A 18 -34.96 -27.58 -4.31
C ALA A 18 -34.76 -26.68 -5.54
N LEU A 19 -34.75 -27.32 -6.70
CA LEU A 19 -34.88 -26.67 -8.00
C LEU A 19 -36.36 -26.31 -8.21
N VAL A 20 -36.71 -25.03 -8.17
CA VAL A 20 -37.98 -24.52 -8.68
C VAL A 20 -37.73 -24.04 -10.11
N ALA A 21 -38.02 -24.92 -11.06
CA ALA A 21 -38.16 -24.57 -12.47
C ALA A 21 -39.59 -24.12 -12.72
N GLY A 22 -39.81 -22.82 -12.78
CA GLY A 22 -41.05 -22.21 -13.22
C GLY A 22 -41.08 -22.10 -14.75
N VAL A 23 -41.56 -23.09 -15.45
CA VAL A 23 -41.90 -23.00 -16.86
C VAL A 23 -43.30 -22.41 -16.95
N VAL A 24 -43.43 -21.15 -17.34
CA VAL A 24 -44.71 -20.59 -17.82
C VAL A 24 -44.76 -20.80 -19.31
N ALA A 25 -45.41 -21.91 -19.70
CA ALA A 25 -45.82 -22.15 -21.07
C ALA A 25 -47.14 -21.40 -21.32
N GLY A 26 -47.07 -20.17 -21.81
CA GLY A 26 -48.19 -19.45 -22.38
C GLY A 26 -48.37 -19.88 -23.81
N GLY A 27 -49.26 -20.86 -24.02
CA GLY A 27 -49.66 -21.24 -25.34
C GLY A 27 -50.53 -20.16 -25.98
N VAL A 28 -50.01 -19.49 -27.02
CA VAL A 28 -50.82 -18.64 -27.92
C VAL A 28 -51.38 -19.54 -29.01
N ALA A 29 -52.67 -19.83 -28.91
CA ALA A 29 -53.41 -20.44 -29.98
C ALA A 29 -53.55 -19.43 -31.14
N VAL A 30 -52.84 -19.65 -32.23
CA VAL A 30 -53.00 -18.88 -33.45
C VAL A 30 -54.27 -19.43 -34.19
N ALA A 31 -55.34 -18.69 -34.03
CA ALA A 31 -56.51 -18.88 -34.94
C ALA A 31 -56.18 -18.20 -36.27
N VAL A 32 -55.89 -19.00 -37.29
CA VAL A 32 -55.77 -18.50 -38.66
C VAL A 32 -57.17 -18.25 -39.21
N SER A 33 -57.62 -16.98 -39.13
CA SER A 33 -58.75 -16.50 -39.88
C SER A 33 -58.26 -15.87 -41.19
N ARG A 34 -58.39 -16.52 -42.29
CA ARG A 34 -58.19 -15.92 -43.60
C ARG A 34 -59.33 -14.95 -43.87
N ASN A 35 -59.00 -13.68 -43.87
CA ASN A 35 -59.85 -12.69 -44.55
C ASN A 35 -58.95 -11.77 -45.35
N ASP A 36 -58.98 -11.88 -46.64
CA ASP A 36 -58.35 -11.00 -47.61
C ASP A 36 -58.92 -9.59 -47.47
N ASN A 37 -58.20 -8.64 -46.94
CA ASN A 37 -58.28 -7.24 -47.39
C ASN A 37 -56.98 -6.52 -46.93
N GLY A 38 -56.20 -6.21 -47.92
CA GLY A 38 -54.91 -5.51 -47.69
C GLY A 38 -55.09 -4.10 -47.15
N THR A 39 -54.61 -3.92 -45.97
CA THR A 39 -54.13 -2.62 -45.49
C THR A 39 -52.79 -2.88 -44.83
N ILE A 40 -51.73 -2.49 -45.53
CA ILE A 40 -50.37 -2.41 -44.98
C ILE A 40 -50.42 -1.33 -43.92
N SER A 41 -50.66 -1.69 -42.67
CA SER A 41 -50.37 -0.81 -41.54
C SER A 41 -48.86 -0.73 -41.44
N SER A 42 -48.29 0.33 -41.98
CA SER A 42 -46.93 0.76 -41.68
C SER A 42 -46.89 1.03 -40.17
N SER A 43 -46.44 0.06 -39.38
CA SER A 43 -45.99 0.30 -38.03
C SER A 43 -44.86 1.29 -38.17
N SER A 44 -45.14 2.56 -37.88
CA SER A 44 -44.11 3.54 -37.65
C SER A 44 -43.36 3.06 -36.42
N ASP A 45 -42.29 2.35 -36.65
CA ASP A 45 -41.30 2.04 -35.65
C ASP A 45 -40.74 3.39 -35.20
N SER A 46 -41.34 3.98 -34.17
CA SER A 46 -40.83 5.17 -33.54
C SER A 46 -39.56 4.71 -32.82
N SER A 47 -38.44 4.80 -33.54
CA SER A 47 -37.10 4.64 -32.97
C SER A 47 -37.05 5.55 -31.76
N GLN A 48 -37.20 4.97 -30.59
CA GLN A 48 -36.98 5.73 -29.33
C GLN A 48 -35.51 6.14 -29.31
N ILE A 49 -35.25 7.42 -29.49
CA ILE A 49 -33.91 7.99 -29.35
C ILE A 49 -33.48 7.78 -27.91
N ALA A 50 -32.49 6.92 -27.69
CA ALA A 50 -31.90 6.79 -26.37
C ALA A 50 -31.16 8.09 -26.00
N THR A 51 -31.39 8.60 -24.81
CA THR A 51 -30.83 9.87 -24.36
C THR A 51 -30.10 9.72 -23.03
N ALA A 52 -29.04 10.48 -22.88
CA ALA A 52 -28.34 10.67 -21.61
C ALA A 52 -28.37 12.15 -21.22
N ALA A 53 -28.43 12.43 -19.92
CA ALA A 53 -28.37 13.81 -19.44
C ALA A 53 -26.91 14.27 -19.31
N VAL A 54 -26.63 15.50 -19.70
CA VAL A 54 -25.39 16.18 -19.34
C VAL A 54 -25.37 16.34 -17.83
N VAL A 55 -24.35 15.81 -17.19
CA VAL A 55 -24.20 15.87 -15.73
C VAL A 55 -23.07 16.83 -15.36
N ARG A 56 -23.23 17.50 -14.22
CA ARG A 56 -22.14 18.29 -13.64
C ARG A 56 -21.49 17.44 -12.56
N THR A 57 -20.23 17.06 -12.77
CA THR A 57 -19.52 16.14 -11.89
C THR A 57 -18.03 16.42 -11.87
N ASN A 58 -17.34 15.77 -10.95
CA ASN A 58 -15.88 15.72 -10.97
C ASN A 58 -15.45 14.52 -11.80
N LEU A 59 -14.52 14.73 -12.72
CA LEU A 59 -13.89 13.68 -13.49
C LEU A 59 -12.47 13.48 -13.01
N THR A 60 -12.07 12.22 -12.90
CA THR A 60 -10.70 11.82 -12.58
C THR A 60 -10.21 10.84 -13.64
N ASN A 61 -8.97 11.00 -14.04
CA ASN A 61 -8.25 10.00 -14.80
C ASN A 61 -7.33 9.24 -13.84
N THR A 62 -7.40 7.92 -13.86
CA THR A 62 -6.62 7.06 -12.96
C THR A 62 -5.83 6.05 -13.77
N VAL A 63 -4.58 5.82 -13.35
CA VAL A 63 -3.74 4.73 -13.84
C VAL A 63 -3.67 3.68 -12.74
N GLN A 64 -3.91 2.42 -13.11
CA GLN A 64 -3.82 1.30 -12.18
C GLN A 64 -2.44 0.65 -12.29
N VAL A 65 -1.77 0.53 -11.16
CA VAL A 65 -0.47 -0.14 -11.04
C VAL A 65 -0.53 -1.19 -9.93
N GLY A 66 0.27 -2.24 -10.09
CA GLY A 66 0.44 -3.25 -9.04
C GLY A 66 1.42 -2.76 -7.98
N GLY A 67 1.17 -3.12 -6.74
CA GLY A 67 2.06 -2.83 -5.62
C GLY A 67 1.99 -3.92 -4.55
N SER A 68 2.74 -3.72 -3.48
CA SER A 68 2.70 -4.57 -2.29
C SER A 68 2.53 -3.72 -1.04
N ILE A 69 1.70 -4.19 -0.13
CA ILE A 69 1.58 -3.60 1.20
C ILE A 69 2.73 -4.12 2.07
N GLY A 70 3.38 -3.23 2.79
CA GLY A 70 4.47 -3.54 3.71
C GLY A 70 4.47 -2.57 4.88
N TYR A 71 5.61 -2.44 5.52
CA TYR A 71 5.82 -1.50 6.61
C TYR A 71 7.02 -0.62 6.31
N ASP A 72 6.92 0.63 6.72
CA ASP A 72 7.98 1.62 6.51
C ASP A 72 9.25 1.30 7.31
N GLY A 73 10.38 1.81 6.83
CA GLY A 73 11.69 1.66 7.47
C GLY A 73 12.32 0.28 7.26
N SER A 74 13.62 0.25 7.49
CA SER A 74 14.43 -0.98 7.46
C SER A 74 15.49 -0.85 8.53
N TYR A 75 15.35 -1.62 9.59
CA TYR A 75 16.23 -1.60 10.75
C TYR A 75 17.01 -2.91 10.84
N THR A 76 18.28 -2.82 11.16
CA THR A 76 19.15 -3.99 11.38
C THR A 76 19.73 -3.92 12.78
N VAL A 77 19.28 -4.82 13.63
CA VAL A 77 19.81 -4.94 14.98
C VAL A 77 20.97 -5.93 14.99
N ALA A 78 22.14 -5.44 15.42
CA ALA A 78 23.33 -6.25 15.57
C ALA A 78 23.65 -6.49 17.05
N ALA A 79 24.22 -7.65 17.36
CA ALA A 79 24.77 -7.92 18.69
C ALA A 79 26.10 -7.18 18.85
N LEU A 80 26.11 -6.13 19.66
CA LEU A 80 27.31 -5.32 19.93
C LEU A 80 27.96 -5.70 21.27
N ARG A 81 27.40 -6.63 22.02
CA ARG A 81 27.87 -7.05 23.34
C ARG A 81 29.21 -7.78 23.23
N GLY A 82 30.29 -7.17 23.75
CA GLY A 82 31.66 -7.70 23.64
C GLY A 82 32.03 -8.84 24.60
N GLY A 83 31.09 -9.40 25.36
CA GLY A 83 31.41 -10.31 26.46
C GLY A 83 31.18 -11.81 26.18
N GLY A 84 30.75 -12.18 24.99
CA GLY A 84 30.33 -13.56 24.73
C GLY A 84 29.00 -13.88 25.43
N GLY A 85 28.59 -15.14 25.38
CA GLY A 85 27.31 -15.61 25.91
C GLY A 85 26.52 -16.34 24.85
N VAL A 86 25.34 -16.83 25.21
CA VAL A 86 24.43 -17.49 24.28
C VAL A 86 23.09 -16.76 24.28
N TYR A 87 22.44 -16.76 23.12
CA TYR A 87 21.06 -16.27 23.02
C TYR A 87 20.14 -17.17 23.81
N THR A 88 19.47 -16.60 24.81
CA THR A 88 18.52 -17.32 25.67
C THR A 88 17.09 -17.07 25.28
N TRP A 89 16.82 -15.97 24.59
CA TRP A 89 15.52 -15.65 24.01
C TRP A 89 15.68 -14.80 22.74
N LEU A 90 14.83 -15.05 21.76
CA LEU A 90 14.74 -14.32 20.50
C LEU A 90 13.26 -14.11 20.16
N PRO A 91 12.91 -12.98 19.51
CA PRO A 91 11.53 -12.74 19.09
C PRO A 91 11.16 -13.60 17.87
N GLU A 92 9.86 -13.70 17.60
CA GLU A 92 9.35 -14.35 16.40
C GLU A 92 9.16 -13.33 15.26
N PRO A 93 9.35 -13.73 13.99
CA PRO A 93 8.97 -12.90 12.84
C PRO A 93 7.50 -12.48 12.94
N GLY A 94 7.23 -11.20 12.64
CA GLY A 94 5.91 -10.59 12.79
C GLY A 94 5.62 -10.00 14.18
N GLN A 95 6.42 -10.31 15.20
CA GLN A 95 6.27 -9.73 16.53
C GLN A 95 6.56 -8.23 16.51
N VAL A 96 5.72 -7.46 17.22
CA VAL A 96 5.95 -6.03 17.45
C VAL A 96 6.61 -5.85 18.80
N ILE A 97 7.76 -5.18 18.82
CA ILE A 97 8.53 -4.86 20.02
C ILE A 97 8.34 -3.36 20.29
N LYS A 98 7.87 -3.05 21.48
CA LYS A 98 7.65 -1.66 21.95
C LYS A 98 8.77 -1.23 22.87
N GLN A 99 8.77 0.06 23.23
CA GLN A 99 9.72 0.62 24.19
C GLN A 99 9.78 -0.20 25.49
N ASP A 100 10.96 -0.39 26.03
CA ASP A 100 11.28 -1.16 27.23
C ASP A 100 11.04 -2.68 27.12
N GLN A 101 10.63 -3.18 25.95
CA GLN A 101 10.52 -4.62 25.71
C GLN A 101 11.84 -5.20 25.18
N PRO A 102 12.13 -6.46 25.48
CA PRO A 102 13.36 -7.10 25.01
C PRO A 102 13.34 -7.27 23.49
N VAL A 103 14.42 -6.87 22.84
CA VAL A 103 14.69 -7.16 21.42
C VAL A 103 15.28 -8.55 21.27
N TYR A 104 16.15 -8.93 22.21
CA TYR A 104 16.68 -10.30 22.40
C TYR A 104 17.22 -10.43 23.82
N SER A 105 17.61 -11.65 24.24
CA SER A 105 18.26 -11.84 25.53
C SER A 105 19.51 -12.71 25.38
N VAL A 106 20.57 -12.34 26.12
CA VAL A 106 21.85 -13.07 26.18
C VAL A 106 22.13 -13.45 27.62
N GLY A 107 22.38 -14.73 27.91
CA GLY A 107 22.66 -15.17 29.28
C GLY A 107 21.51 -14.91 30.26
N ASN A 108 20.27 -14.88 29.78
CA ASN A 108 19.06 -14.52 30.51
C ASN A 108 18.93 -13.02 30.89
N GLU A 109 19.78 -12.16 30.34
CA GLU A 109 19.70 -10.72 30.50
C GLU A 109 19.03 -10.13 29.24
N PRO A 110 17.92 -9.38 29.38
CA PRO A 110 17.24 -8.76 28.25
C PRO A 110 18.05 -7.58 27.72
N VAL A 111 18.03 -7.39 26.40
CA VAL A 111 18.48 -6.17 25.72
C VAL A 111 17.24 -5.41 25.28
N PRO A 112 16.85 -4.34 25.98
CA PRO A 112 15.60 -3.64 25.74
C PRO A 112 15.69 -2.68 24.55
N LEU A 113 14.52 -2.41 23.95
CA LEU A 113 14.34 -1.36 22.96
C LEU A 113 14.10 -0.03 23.65
N LEU A 114 14.87 0.96 23.30
CA LEU A 114 14.64 2.37 23.63
C LEU A 114 14.36 3.16 22.34
N TYR A 115 13.74 4.34 22.48
CA TYR A 115 13.39 5.14 21.32
C TYR A 115 14.38 6.27 21.09
N GLY A 116 14.91 6.34 19.87
CA GLY A 116 15.83 7.38 19.46
C GLY A 116 16.27 7.23 18.03
N SER A 117 16.59 8.34 17.39
CA SER A 117 17.08 8.37 16.00
C SER A 117 18.58 8.06 15.89
N LEU A 118 19.33 8.12 17.00
CA LEU A 118 20.74 7.80 17.04
C LEU A 118 20.93 6.39 17.61
N PRO A 119 21.54 5.47 16.87
CA PRO A 119 21.88 4.16 17.41
C PRO A 119 22.89 4.27 18.55
N ALA A 120 22.90 3.30 19.46
CA ALA A 120 23.94 3.20 20.49
C ALA A 120 25.32 3.00 19.82
N TYR A 121 26.21 3.96 19.97
CA TYR A 121 27.57 3.92 19.39
C TYR A 121 28.68 3.98 20.45
N ARG A 122 28.33 4.23 21.71
CA ARG A 122 29.24 4.27 22.87
C ARG A 122 28.50 3.78 24.11
N GLN A 123 29.26 3.45 25.15
CA GLN A 123 28.69 3.19 26.47
C GLN A 123 28.19 4.49 27.13
N PHE A 124 27.22 4.36 28.02
CA PHE A 124 26.76 5.46 28.86
C PHE A 124 27.33 5.28 30.27
N ASP A 125 28.15 6.23 30.71
CA ASP A 125 28.79 6.19 32.01
C ASP A 125 29.04 7.61 32.56
N VAL A 126 29.46 7.67 33.81
CA VAL A 126 29.82 8.93 34.45
C VAL A 126 31.11 9.49 33.84
N GLY A 127 31.08 10.76 33.48
CA GLY A 127 32.22 11.46 32.88
C GLY A 127 32.30 11.35 31.36
N MET A 128 31.36 10.65 30.72
CA MET A 128 31.24 10.68 29.27
C MET A 128 30.96 12.10 28.74
N PRO A 129 31.40 12.47 27.54
CA PRO A 129 31.08 13.75 26.94
C PRO A 129 29.55 13.90 26.70
N ASP A 130 29.07 15.14 26.85
CA ASP A 130 27.68 15.49 26.52
C ASP A 130 27.34 15.10 25.08
N GLY A 131 26.08 14.68 24.83
CA GLY A 131 25.68 14.27 23.52
C GLY A 131 24.16 14.12 23.37
N ALA A 132 23.68 14.17 22.12
CA ALA A 132 22.26 13.97 21.81
C ALA A 132 21.79 12.55 22.17
N ASP A 133 22.66 11.56 22.18
CA ASP A 133 22.43 10.20 22.64
C ASP A 133 22.03 10.15 24.12
N VAL A 134 22.68 10.96 24.98
CA VAL A 134 22.31 11.13 26.39
C VAL A 134 20.92 11.81 26.47
N GLY A 135 20.69 12.80 25.59
CA GLY A 135 19.37 13.48 25.50
C GLY A 135 18.23 12.52 25.18
N GLN A 136 18.40 11.62 24.23
CA GLN A 136 17.37 10.61 23.93
C GLN A 136 17.21 9.59 25.07
N LEU A 137 18.29 9.15 25.70
CA LEU A 137 18.23 8.28 26.89
C LEU A 137 17.44 8.92 28.02
N THR A 138 17.78 10.19 28.39
CA THR A 138 17.08 10.89 29.46
C THR A 138 15.60 11.12 29.15
N HIS A 139 15.26 11.39 27.87
CA HIS A 139 13.88 11.47 27.40
C HIS A 139 13.14 10.16 27.64
N ASP A 140 13.72 9.04 27.27
CA ASP A 140 13.12 7.72 27.41
C ASP A 140 12.93 7.33 28.87
N LEU A 141 13.95 7.54 29.71
CA LEU A 141 13.84 7.26 31.14
C LEU A 141 12.73 8.07 31.82
N ILE A 142 12.52 9.31 31.41
CA ILE A 142 11.41 10.15 31.87
C ILE A 142 10.09 9.58 31.39
N ALA A 143 9.97 9.27 30.09
CA ALA A 143 8.75 8.73 29.47
C ALA A 143 8.35 7.38 30.08
N LEU A 144 9.30 6.54 30.44
CA LEU A 144 9.10 5.23 31.08
C LEU A 144 8.79 5.35 32.59
N GLY A 145 8.84 6.54 33.18
CA GLY A 145 8.54 6.76 34.59
C GLY A 145 9.72 6.57 35.55
N TYR A 146 10.95 6.44 35.04
CA TYR A 146 12.16 6.36 35.87
C TYR A 146 12.81 7.74 36.12
N GLY A 147 12.17 8.81 35.67
CA GLY A 147 12.69 10.16 35.64
C GLY A 147 12.58 10.95 36.94
N ASP A 148 12.29 10.35 38.10
CA ASP A 148 12.22 11.09 39.37
C ASP A 148 13.53 11.84 39.66
N GLY A 149 13.43 13.17 39.72
CA GLY A 149 14.57 14.04 39.93
C GLY A 149 15.47 14.21 38.69
N LEU A 150 15.12 13.63 37.55
CA LEU A 150 15.85 13.76 36.29
C LEU A 150 15.24 14.88 35.44
N ALA A 151 16.03 15.85 35.02
CA ALA A 151 15.67 16.78 33.96
C ALA A 151 16.20 16.28 32.62
N GLN A 152 15.49 16.54 31.55
CA GLN A 152 15.97 16.22 30.20
C GLN A 152 17.27 17.01 29.95
N SER A 153 18.33 16.30 29.59
CA SER A 153 19.66 16.85 29.43
C SER A 153 20.52 16.01 28.51
N ASN A 154 21.46 16.65 27.83
CA ASN A 154 22.48 15.95 27.05
C ASN A 154 23.69 15.56 27.91
N HIS A 155 23.66 15.86 29.21
CA HIS A 155 24.72 15.56 30.18
C HIS A 155 24.35 14.33 31.00
N TYR A 156 25.29 13.36 31.09
CA TYR A 156 25.12 12.16 31.92
C TYR A 156 25.42 12.50 33.38
N SER A 157 24.41 12.94 34.09
CA SER A 157 24.48 13.44 35.47
C SER A 157 24.31 12.34 36.52
N SER A 158 24.56 12.63 37.79
CA SER A 158 24.22 11.72 38.89
C SER A 158 22.72 11.39 38.97
N ALA A 159 21.84 12.31 38.53
CA ALA A 159 20.42 12.04 38.42
C ALA A 159 20.13 11.04 37.30
N THR A 160 20.88 11.09 36.19
CA THR A 160 20.82 10.11 35.11
C THR A 160 21.23 8.73 35.58
N VAL A 161 22.34 8.63 36.33
CA VAL A 161 22.78 7.38 36.96
C VAL A 161 21.68 6.78 37.81
N ALA A 162 21.10 7.54 38.72
CA ALA A 162 20.01 7.06 39.59
C ALA A 162 18.77 6.63 38.82
N ALA A 163 18.47 7.25 37.68
CA ALA A 163 17.37 6.87 36.81
C ALA A 163 17.68 5.55 36.08
N VAL A 164 18.88 5.38 35.55
CA VAL A 164 19.36 4.13 34.91
C VAL A 164 19.36 2.97 35.93
N GLU A 165 19.84 3.18 37.15
CA GLU A 165 19.81 2.14 38.21
C GLU A 165 18.36 1.67 38.50
N ARG A 166 17.41 2.60 38.58
CA ARG A 166 15.99 2.26 38.76
C ARG A 166 15.44 1.43 37.59
N TRP A 167 15.77 1.84 36.39
CA TRP A 167 15.38 1.14 35.15
C TRP A 167 16.00 -0.27 35.07
N GLN A 168 17.31 -0.40 35.30
CA GLN A 168 18.01 -1.69 35.36
C GLN A 168 17.40 -2.63 36.39
N LYS A 169 17.10 -2.11 37.58
CA LYS A 169 16.43 -2.87 38.63
C LYS A 169 15.03 -3.37 38.21
N ALA A 170 14.27 -2.56 37.49
CA ALA A 170 12.95 -2.93 36.97
C ALA A 170 13.05 -4.05 35.92
N LEU A 171 14.13 -4.06 35.12
CA LEU A 171 14.43 -5.10 34.14
C LEU A 171 15.02 -6.38 34.78
N GLY A 172 15.30 -6.38 36.11
CA GLY A 172 15.95 -7.49 36.78
C GLY A 172 17.45 -7.58 36.51
N LEU A 173 18.05 -6.49 35.99
CA LEU A 173 19.47 -6.38 35.72
C LEU A 173 20.24 -5.88 36.97
N GLN A 174 21.56 -5.99 36.94
CA GLN A 174 22.40 -5.36 37.95
C GLN A 174 22.32 -3.84 37.82
N ALA A 175 21.99 -3.14 38.91
CA ALA A 175 21.84 -1.69 38.95
C ALA A 175 23.24 -1.04 39.07
N THR A 176 23.92 -0.87 37.96
CA THR A 176 25.26 -0.27 37.86
C THR A 176 25.23 1.24 37.62
N GLY A 177 24.10 1.72 37.06
CA GLY A 177 24.00 3.10 36.59
C GLY A 177 24.82 3.37 35.33
N GLU A 178 25.31 2.35 34.66
CA GLU A 178 26.05 2.39 33.40
C GLU A 178 25.32 1.49 32.37
N ILE A 179 25.38 1.87 31.12
CA ILE A 179 24.83 1.03 30.03
C ILE A 179 25.97 0.72 29.05
N PRO A 180 26.58 -0.44 29.14
CA PRO A 180 27.60 -0.89 28.20
C PRO A 180 27.06 -0.96 26.77
N LEU A 181 27.92 -0.80 25.78
CA LEU A 181 27.54 -0.90 24.37
C LEU A 181 26.94 -2.29 24.07
N GLY A 182 25.75 -2.29 23.49
CA GLY A 182 25.01 -3.51 23.16
C GLY A 182 24.07 -4.02 24.25
N GLU A 183 23.90 -3.28 25.37
CA GLU A 183 22.93 -3.59 26.42
C GLU A 183 21.58 -2.84 26.25
N ALA A 184 21.47 -1.97 25.26
CA ALA A 184 20.23 -1.35 24.82
C ALA A 184 20.30 -1.14 23.31
N VAL A 185 19.14 -1.20 22.66
CA VAL A 185 18.95 -0.91 21.23
C VAL A 185 18.10 0.36 21.11
N PHE A 186 18.53 1.31 20.28
CA PHE A 186 17.76 2.51 19.97
C PHE A 186 17.24 2.43 18.54
N GLU A 187 15.92 2.61 18.39
CA GLU A 187 15.23 2.74 17.09
C GLU A 187 14.24 3.91 17.18
N PRO A 188 13.82 4.51 16.05
CA PRO A 188 12.95 5.69 16.09
C PRO A 188 11.57 5.47 16.73
N GLY A 189 11.15 4.22 16.90
CA GLY A 189 9.85 3.87 17.48
C GLY A 189 9.70 2.37 17.64
N PRO A 190 8.46 1.88 17.80
CA PRO A 190 8.19 0.44 17.87
C PRO A 190 8.60 -0.23 16.57
N ILE A 191 9.19 -1.42 16.69
CA ILE A 191 9.68 -2.20 15.55
C ILE A 191 8.87 -3.46 15.36
N ARG A 192 8.70 -3.87 14.09
CA ARG A 192 8.11 -5.14 13.70
C ARG A 192 9.20 -6.04 13.14
N VAL A 193 9.42 -7.17 13.77
CA VAL A 193 10.46 -8.13 13.37
C VAL A 193 10.12 -8.73 12.01
N THR A 194 11.04 -8.65 11.05
CA THR A 194 10.90 -9.25 9.72
C THR A 194 11.63 -10.58 9.62
N SER A 195 12.85 -10.66 10.20
CA SER A 195 13.60 -11.90 10.24
C SER A 195 14.51 -11.95 11.47
N VAL A 196 14.85 -13.17 11.89
CA VAL A 196 15.79 -13.45 12.98
C VAL A 196 16.88 -14.39 12.44
N ALA A 197 18.13 -13.97 12.55
CA ALA A 197 19.26 -14.70 11.97
C ALA A 197 19.77 -15.83 12.88
N PRO A 198 20.05 -15.61 14.21
CA PRO A 198 20.56 -16.66 15.10
C PRO A 198 19.43 -17.57 15.59
N THR A 199 19.81 -18.66 16.26
CA THR A 199 18.91 -19.55 17.00
C THR A 199 19.24 -19.50 18.49
N VAL A 200 18.24 -19.73 19.35
CA VAL A 200 18.44 -19.85 20.80
C VAL A 200 19.48 -20.92 21.09
N GLY A 201 20.42 -20.60 22.00
CA GLY A 201 21.54 -21.49 22.35
C GLY A 201 22.80 -21.25 21.52
N THR A 202 22.77 -20.44 20.46
CA THR A 202 23.99 -20.08 19.72
C THR A 202 24.72 -18.90 20.36
N SER A 203 26.02 -18.77 20.06
CA SER A 203 26.87 -17.70 20.62
C SER A 203 26.43 -16.32 20.17
N ALA A 204 26.34 -15.37 21.09
CA ALA A 204 26.05 -13.96 20.87
C ALA A 204 27.33 -13.15 20.56
N GLY A 205 28.21 -13.66 19.73
CA GLY A 205 29.55 -13.11 19.44
C GLY A 205 29.61 -12.00 18.39
N GLY A 206 28.51 -11.36 18.05
CA GLY A 206 28.44 -10.30 17.02
C GLY A 206 27.60 -10.72 15.79
N GLY A 207 27.43 -9.77 14.86
CA GLY A 207 26.61 -9.96 13.65
C GLY A 207 25.16 -9.56 13.82
N THR A 208 24.39 -9.67 12.73
CA THR A 208 22.96 -9.36 12.70
C THR A 208 22.18 -10.33 13.57
N VAL A 209 21.38 -9.81 14.48
CA VAL A 209 20.44 -10.58 15.30
C VAL A 209 19.10 -10.68 14.60
N LEU A 210 18.56 -9.54 14.20
CA LEU A 210 17.28 -9.46 13.50
C LEU A 210 17.24 -8.29 12.53
N THR A 211 16.34 -8.38 11.58
CA THR A 211 15.89 -7.25 10.78
C THR A 211 14.45 -6.91 11.17
N ALA A 212 14.11 -5.65 11.07
CA ALA A 212 12.79 -5.16 11.44
C ALA A 212 12.39 -3.97 10.56
N THR A 213 11.11 -3.65 10.58
CA THR A 213 10.52 -2.43 10.02
C THR A 213 9.87 -1.62 11.13
N SER A 214 9.38 -0.44 10.82
CA SER A 214 8.43 0.27 11.69
C SER A 214 7.09 -0.49 11.76
N THR A 215 6.14 0.06 12.48
CA THR A 215 4.76 -0.46 12.53
C THR A 215 3.79 0.33 11.65
N THR A 216 4.30 1.30 10.90
CA THR A 216 3.51 2.13 9.99
C THR A 216 3.32 1.40 8.66
N PRO A 217 2.09 1.05 8.28
CA PRO A 217 1.86 0.39 7.01
C PRO A 217 2.03 1.38 5.85
N ILE A 218 2.71 0.92 4.81
CA ILE A 218 2.91 1.63 3.54
C ILE A 218 2.57 0.72 2.37
N VAL A 219 2.42 1.30 1.19
CA VAL A 219 2.37 0.53 -0.06
C VAL A 219 3.57 0.91 -0.91
N ILE A 220 4.25 -0.11 -1.41
CA ILE A 220 5.40 0.01 -2.29
C ILE A 220 4.94 -0.39 -3.69
N VAL A 221 5.21 0.48 -4.66
CA VAL A 221 4.92 0.28 -6.07
C VAL A 221 6.22 0.39 -6.85
N ASP A 222 6.55 -0.62 -7.63
CA ASP A 222 7.64 -0.56 -8.59
C ASP A 222 7.09 -0.08 -9.93
N LEU A 223 7.18 1.24 -10.16
CA LEU A 223 6.65 1.91 -11.33
C LEU A 223 7.69 1.87 -12.47
N ASP A 224 7.25 1.56 -13.68
CA ASP A 224 8.11 1.66 -14.86
C ASP A 224 8.65 3.11 -15.00
N VAL A 225 9.96 3.24 -15.28
CA VAL A 225 10.61 4.54 -15.46
C VAL A 225 9.91 5.38 -16.54
N SER A 226 9.36 4.72 -17.57
CA SER A 226 8.61 5.42 -18.63
C SER A 226 7.32 6.07 -18.15
N GLU A 227 6.80 5.66 -16.98
CA GLU A 227 5.57 6.16 -16.37
C GLU A 227 5.83 7.12 -15.19
N GLU A 228 7.09 7.34 -14.81
CA GLU A 228 7.47 8.21 -13.68
C GLU A 228 6.84 9.61 -13.78
N TYR A 229 6.73 10.15 -15.00
CA TYR A 229 6.16 11.50 -15.23
C TYR A 229 4.68 11.63 -14.83
N LEU A 230 3.98 10.49 -14.64
CA LEU A 230 2.56 10.46 -14.26
C LEU A 230 2.33 10.67 -12.78
N VAL A 231 3.37 10.56 -11.95
CA VAL A 231 3.28 10.52 -10.49
C VAL A 231 4.12 11.62 -9.85
N LYS A 232 3.61 12.18 -8.75
CA LYS A 232 4.33 13.19 -7.96
C LYS A 232 4.07 12.97 -6.48
N PRO A 233 5.03 13.32 -5.61
CA PRO A 233 4.78 13.38 -4.18
C PRO A 233 3.56 14.26 -3.87
N GLY A 234 2.66 13.75 -3.04
CA GLY A 234 1.39 14.38 -2.68
C GLY A 234 0.19 13.98 -3.53
N ASP A 235 0.37 13.24 -4.62
CA ASP A 235 -0.76 12.77 -5.44
C ASP A 235 -1.61 11.78 -4.64
N ALA A 236 -2.94 11.96 -4.73
CA ALA A 236 -3.90 11.08 -4.07
C ALA A 236 -4.02 9.75 -4.81
N VAL A 237 -4.05 8.68 -4.05
CA VAL A 237 -4.19 7.32 -4.56
C VAL A 237 -5.31 6.57 -3.85
N THR A 238 -5.84 5.55 -4.50
CA THR A 238 -6.76 4.59 -3.89
C THR A 238 -6.18 3.20 -4.00
N VAL A 239 -5.92 2.59 -2.86
CA VAL A 239 -5.38 1.24 -2.76
C VAL A 239 -6.52 0.24 -2.63
N VAL A 240 -6.57 -0.72 -3.53
CA VAL A 240 -7.51 -1.85 -3.50
C VAL A 240 -6.82 -3.02 -2.83
N LEU A 241 -7.36 -3.44 -1.68
CA LEU A 241 -6.77 -4.51 -0.86
C LEU A 241 -6.95 -5.89 -1.52
N PRO A 242 -6.21 -6.93 -1.09
CA PRO A 242 -6.22 -8.26 -1.72
C PRO A 242 -7.60 -8.94 -1.76
N ASN A 243 -8.55 -8.52 -0.92
CA ASN A 243 -9.93 -9.02 -0.95
C ASN A 243 -10.74 -8.49 -2.15
N GLY A 244 -10.19 -7.56 -2.94
CA GLY A 244 -10.81 -6.99 -4.13
C GLY A 244 -12.00 -6.03 -3.89
N THR A 245 -12.46 -5.88 -2.65
CA THR A 245 -13.65 -5.09 -2.31
C THR A 245 -13.37 -3.90 -1.39
N SER A 246 -12.36 -4.03 -0.53
CA SER A 246 -11.99 -2.96 0.39
C SER A 246 -10.97 -2.03 -0.26
N THR A 247 -11.18 -0.73 -0.11
CA THR A 247 -10.29 0.31 -0.59
C THR A 247 -9.85 1.20 0.55
N VAL A 248 -8.61 1.68 0.49
CA VAL A 248 -8.04 2.63 1.44
C VAL A 248 -7.45 3.79 0.63
N GLY A 249 -7.73 5.01 1.07
CA GLY A 249 -7.08 6.21 0.54
C GLY A 249 -5.63 6.30 0.99
N GLY A 250 -4.83 7.00 0.20
CA GLY A 250 -3.45 7.30 0.55
C GLY A 250 -2.88 8.37 -0.35
N HIS A 251 -1.61 8.71 -0.10
CA HIS A 251 -0.89 9.71 -0.86
C HIS A 251 0.51 9.20 -1.20
N ILE A 252 1.01 9.58 -2.36
CA ILE A 252 2.40 9.32 -2.73
C ILE A 252 3.30 10.13 -1.78
N GLU A 253 4.12 9.46 -1.00
CA GLU A 253 5.07 10.09 -0.10
C GLU A 253 6.37 10.41 -0.83
N THR A 254 6.96 9.41 -1.49
CA THR A 254 8.20 9.57 -2.23
C THR A 254 8.15 8.85 -3.57
N VAL A 255 8.84 9.44 -4.55
CA VAL A 255 9.14 8.81 -5.82
C VAL A 255 10.65 8.62 -5.87
N GLY A 256 11.10 7.38 -6.04
CA GLY A 256 12.52 7.05 -6.10
C GLY A 256 13.20 7.72 -7.30
N THR A 257 14.42 8.19 -7.11
CA THR A 257 15.24 8.79 -8.17
C THR A 257 16.25 7.80 -8.77
N VAL A 258 16.31 6.60 -8.24
CA VAL A 258 17.22 5.54 -8.68
C VAL A 258 16.39 4.43 -9.30
N ALA A 259 16.64 4.17 -10.57
CA ALA A 259 16.02 3.03 -11.24
C ALA A 259 16.71 1.72 -10.83
N THR A 260 15.91 0.71 -10.56
CA THR A 260 16.35 -0.65 -10.22
C THR A 260 15.80 -1.65 -11.23
N CYS A 261 16.54 -2.74 -11.43
CA CYS A 261 16.07 -3.83 -12.29
C CYS A 261 15.36 -4.89 -11.44
N PRO A 262 14.15 -5.30 -11.79
CA PRO A 262 13.47 -6.43 -11.15
C PRO A 262 14.35 -7.69 -11.21
N GLY A 263 14.68 -8.27 -10.03
CA GLY A 263 15.57 -9.44 -9.95
C GLY A 263 16.93 -9.19 -9.32
N GLY A 264 17.19 -7.98 -8.76
CA GLY A 264 18.32 -7.73 -7.85
C GLY A 264 19.68 -7.47 -8.53
N GLY A 265 19.70 -7.21 -9.83
CA GLY A 265 20.89 -6.69 -10.51
C GLY A 265 20.92 -5.17 -10.44
N GLY A 266 21.75 -4.58 -9.57
CA GLY A 266 22.02 -3.14 -9.60
C GLY A 266 22.56 -2.76 -10.99
N ILE A 267 22.19 -1.56 -11.47
CA ILE A 267 22.76 -1.00 -12.70
C ILE A 267 24.26 -0.86 -12.48
N SER A 268 25.07 -1.74 -13.03
CA SER A 268 26.53 -1.61 -13.01
C SER A 268 26.92 -0.48 -13.97
N ALA A 269 27.03 0.73 -13.43
CA ALA A 269 27.70 1.82 -14.10
C ALA A 269 29.22 1.56 -14.03
N GLY A 270 29.78 0.93 -15.05
CA GLY A 270 31.22 0.90 -15.21
C GLY A 270 31.82 -0.44 -15.63
N GLY A 271 31.99 -0.62 -16.90
CA GLY A 271 32.82 -1.64 -17.48
C GLY A 271 32.96 -1.38 -19.00
N GLY A 272 34.02 -0.69 -19.38
CA GLY A 272 34.35 -0.46 -20.80
C GLY A 272 34.44 -1.77 -21.56
N GLY A 273 33.41 -2.12 -22.27
CA GLY A 273 33.35 -3.19 -23.24
C GLY A 273 32.63 -2.68 -24.49
N ASN A 274 33.31 -2.75 -25.62
CA ASN A 274 32.83 -2.41 -26.93
C ASN A 274 31.65 -3.35 -27.29
N GLY A 275 30.43 -3.00 -26.91
CA GLY A 275 29.24 -3.79 -27.22
C GLY A 275 28.13 -2.87 -27.75
N SER A 276 27.50 -3.33 -28.80
CA SER A 276 26.45 -2.69 -29.57
C SER A 276 25.38 -2.02 -28.70
N ALA A 277 24.88 -0.85 -29.18
CA ALA A 277 23.97 0.08 -28.51
C ALA A 277 22.54 -0.44 -28.32
N ASP A 278 22.31 -1.73 -28.13
CA ASP A 278 20.95 -2.33 -28.05
C ASP A 278 20.75 -3.20 -26.82
N GLN A 279 21.56 -3.03 -25.78
CA GLN A 279 21.37 -3.77 -24.52
C GLN A 279 20.48 -2.98 -23.58
N SER A 280 19.35 -3.57 -23.25
CA SER A 280 18.47 -3.07 -22.17
C SER A 280 19.26 -2.99 -20.86
N PRO A 281 19.15 -1.91 -20.08
CA PRO A 281 19.94 -1.69 -18.86
C PRO A 281 19.74 -2.75 -17.77
N CYS A 282 18.80 -3.67 -17.95
CA CYS A 282 18.45 -4.73 -17.00
C CYS A 282 18.82 -6.15 -17.47
N GLU A 283 19.72 -6.32 -18.43
CA GLU A 283 20.21 -7.65 -18.82
C GLU A 283 21.25 -8.17 -17.81
N GLY A 284 20.80 -8.98 -16.85
CA GLY A 284 21.66 -9.80 -15.99
C GLY A 284 21.98 -11.12 -16.69
N SER A 285 23.22 -11.58 -16.62
CA SER A 285 23.69 -12.87 -17.20
C SER A 285 22.80 -14.03 -16.75
N GLY A 286 21.87 -14.46 -17.59
CA GLY A 286 21.14 -15.72 -17.40
C GLY A 286 19.61 -15.68 -17.53
N SER A 287 18.96 -14.53 -17.70
CA SER A 287 17.51 -14.48 -17.92
C SER A 287 17.19 -13.90 -19.30
N SER A 288 16.44 -14.65 -20.08
CA SER A 288 16.03 -14.29 -21.45
C SER A 288 14.80 -13.36 -21.51
N THR A 289 14.39 -12.79 -20.38
CA THR A 289 13.31 -11.80 -20.31
C THR A 289 13.90 -10.44 -20.00
N ALA A 290 13.89 -9.54 -20.98
CA ALA A 290 14.19 -8.12 -20.77
C ALA A 290 13.16 -7.56 -19.78
N SER A 291 13.60 -7.15 -18.59
CA SER A 291 12.77 -6.45 -17.64
C SER A 291 12.99 -4.95 -17.78
N THR A 292 11.91 -4.18 -17.73
CA THR A 292 12.00 -2.72 -17.72
C THR A 292 12.52 -2.23 -16.37
N PRO A 293 13.41 -1.22 -16.37
CA PRO A 293 13.84 -0.60 -15.11
C PRO A 293 12.66 0.08 -14.43
N THR A 294 12.58 -0.07 -13.12
CA THR A 294 11.50 0.50 -12.29
C THR A 294 12.06 1.49 -11.27
N VAL A 295 11.26 2.46 -10.88
CA VAL A 295 11.48 3.32 -9.72
C VAL A 295 10.51 2.93 -8.62
N THR A 296 11.00 2.90 -7.39
CA THR A 296 10.17 2.58 -6.23
C THR A 296 9.38 3.82 -5.80
N VAL A 297 8.06 3.69 -5.75
CA VAL A 297 7.14 4.71 -5.24
C VAL A 297 6.61 4.24 -3.90
N THR A 298 6.79 5.07 -2.87
CA THR A 298 6.26 4.81 -1.52
C THR A 298 4.97 5.61 -1.32
N ILE A 299 3.95 4.92 -0.83
CA ILE A 299 2.62 5.47 -0.60
C ILE A 299 2.26 5.31 0.87
N THR A 300 1.94 6.40 1.54
CA THR A 300 1.36 6.41 2.88
C THR A 300 -0.15 6.23 2.81
N LEU A 301 -0.69 5.46 3.76
CA LEU A 301 -2.12 5.18 3.84
C LEU A 301 -2.79 6.14 4.83
N ASP A 302 -3.96 6.67 4.48
CA ASP A 302 -4.74 7.58 5.33
C ASP A 302 -5.31 6.88 6.57
N SER A 303 -5.42 5.57 6.53
CA SER A 303 -5.90 4.75 7.64
C SER A 303 -5.28 3.35 7.60
N THR A 304 -5.13 2.74 8.77
CA THR A 304 -4.66 1.35 8.85
C THR A 304 -5.71 0.41 8.23
N PRO A 305 -5.34 -0.38 7.22
CA PRO A 305 -6.27 -1.30 6.60
C PRO A 305 -6.79 -2.34 7.60
N PRO A 306 -8.09 -2.67 7.60
CA PRO A 306 -8.60 -3.75 8.41
C PRO A 306 -7.95 -5.07 7.99
N GLY A 307 -7.31 -5.76 8.93
CA GLY A 307 -6.59 -7.00 8.66
C GLY A 307 -5.19 -6.82 8.09
N ALA A 308 -4.54 -5.67 8.29
CA ALA A 308 -3.15 -5.39 7.89
C ALA A 308 -2.11 -6.26 8.61
N THR A 309 -2.38 -7.56 8.74
CA THR A 309 -1.42 -8.56 9.23
C THR A 309 -0.54 -9.10 8.11
N PHE A 310 -0.87 -8.78 6.86
CA PHE A 310 -0.15 -9.30 5.70
C PHE A 310 1.02 -8.37 5.36
N ASP A 311 2.21 -8.89 5.50
CA ASP A 311 3.43 -8.31 4.95
C ASP A 311 3.61 -8.83 3.51
N GLN A 312 4.01 -7.95 2.60
CA GLN A 312 4.23 -8.26 1.17
C GLN A 312 2.98 -8.76 0.41
N ALA A 313 1.77 -8.45 0.89
CA ALA A 313 0.56 -8.81 0.17
C ALA A 313 0.37 -7.95 -1.09
N PRO A 314 0.05 -8.54 -2.26
CA PRO A 314 -0.17 -7.78 -3.48
C PRO A 314 -1.43 -6.92 -3.38
N VAL A 315 -1.35 -5.69 -3.86
CA VAL A 315 -2.44 -4.72 -3.92
C VAL A 315 -2.48 -4.06 -5.30
N ASN A 316 -3.64 -3.52 -5.67
CA ASN A 316 -3.76 -2.66 -6.83
C ASN A 316 -3.89 -1.20 -6.37
N VAL A 317 -3.09 -0.34 -6.97
CA VAL A 317 -3.08 1.09 -6.67
C VAL A 317 -3.63 1.86 -7.85
N ASN A 318 -4.70 2.63 -7.63
CA ASN A 318 -5.24 3.55 -8.59
C ASN A 318 -4.68 4.95 -8.30
N ILE A 319 -3.79 5.43 -9.14
CA ILE A 319 -3.14 6.74 -9.02
C ILE A 319 -3.98 7.75 -9.80
N THR A 320 -4.40 8.83 -9.16
CA THR A 320 -5.14 9.91 -9.81
C THR A 320 -4.16 10.83 -10.51
N THR A 321 -4.09 10.74 -11.84
CA THR A 321 -3.15 11.54 -12.65
C THR A 321 -3.71 12.89 -13.05
N GLN A 322 -5.02 13.00 -13.22
CA GLN A 322 -5.68 14.26 -13.60
C GLN A 322 -7.06 14.36 -12.94
N THR A 323 -7.44 15.55 -12.56
CA THR A 323 -8.75 15.85 -11.99
C THR A 323 -9.34 17.10 -12.65
N ALA A 324 -10.61 17.01 -13.06
CA ALA A 324 -11.38 18.16 -13.51
C ALA A 324 -12.62 18.31 -12.61
N GLY A 325 -12.60 19.34 -11.76
CA GLY A 325 -13.67 19.57 -10.77
C GLY A 325 -14.84 20.35 -11.35
N ASN A 326 -16.07 19.94 -10.99
CA ASN A 326 -17.32 20.67 -11.29
C ASN A 326 -17.52 20.95 -12.81
N VAL A 327 -17.20 19.98 -13.65
CA VAL A 327 -17.28 20.09 -15.11
C VAL A 327 -18.56 19.46 -15.66
N LEU A 328 -18.99 19.92 -16.86
CA LEU A 328 -20.06 19.23 -17.58
C LEU A 328 -19.49 17.99 -18.26
N ALA A 329 -20.16 16.86 -18.09
CA ALA A 329 -19.75 15.58 -18.63
C ALA A 329 -20.92 14.87 -19.33
N VAL A 330 -20.58 14.14 -20.38
CA VAL A 330 -21.49 13.25 -21.11
C VAL A 330 -20.85 11.88 -21.27
N PRO A 331 -21.63 10.81 -21.48
CA PRO A 331 -21.07 9.53 -21.88
C PRO A 331 -20.26 9.65 -23.18
N VAL A 332 -19.11 8.97 -23.26
CA VAL A 332 -18.21 9.05 -24.42
C VAL A 332 -18.94 8.66 -25.73
N ASN A 333 -19.90 7.74 -25.65
CA ASN A 333 -20.72 7.30 -26.79
C ASN A 333 -21.75 8.34 -27.28
N ALA A 334 -21.94 9.47 -26.57
CA ALA A 334 -22.73 10.61 -27.03
C ALA A 334 -21.95 11.54 -27.95
N LEU A 335 -20.64 11.39 -28.07
CA LEU A 335 -19.80 12.23 -28.94
C LEU A 335 -19.92 11.82 -30.39
N LEU A 336 -20.15 12.81 -31.24
CA LEU A 336 -20.21 12.68 -32.70
C LEU A 336 -19.03 13.43 -33.31
N ALA A 337 -18.31 12.80 -34.25
CA ALA A 337 -17.29 13.48 -35.04
C ALA A 337 -17.94 14.44 -36.05
N LEU A 338 -17.45 15.66 -36.11
CA LEU A 338 -17.96 16.69 -37.06
C LEU A 338 -17.16 16.63 -38.37
N ALA A 339 -17.85 16.78 -39.49
CA ALA A 339 -17.21 16.84 -40.82
C ALA A 339 -16.22 18.02 -40.98
N SER A 340 -16.42 19.08 -40.20
CA SER A 340 -15.53 20.25 -40.11
C SER A 340 -14.32 20.05 -39.19
N GLY A 341 -14.20 18.86 -38.57
CA GLY A 341 -13.23 18.57 -37.52
C GLY A 341 -13.78 18.88 -36.13
N GLY A 342 -13.25 18.17 -35.13
CA GLY A 342 -13.71 18.24 -33.73
C GLY A 342 -14.89 17.37 -33.42
N TYR A 343 -15.54 17.64 -32.28
CA TYR A 343 -16.64 16.84 -31.74
C TYR A 343 -17.91 17.67 -31.55
N GLY A 344 -19.04 17.02 -31.57
CA GLY A 344 -20.35 17.58 -31.23
C GLY A 344 -21.21 16.59 -30.45
N VAL A 345 -22.28 17.07 -29.87
CA VAL A 345 -23.33 16.28 -29.25
C VAL A 345 -24.67 16.62 -29.89
N ALA A 346 -25.52 15.63 -30.11
CA ALA A 346 -26.89 15.85 -30.61
C ALA A 346 -27.79 16.14 -29.40
N VAL A 347 -28.14 17.40 -29.21
CA VAL A 347 -29.04 17.86 -28.13
C VAL A 347 -30.47 17.58 -28.50
N VAL A 348 -31.19 16.87 -27.62
CA VAL A 348 -32.60 16.46 -27.83
C VAL A 348 -33.52 17.46 -27.15
N THR A 349 -34.43 18.07 -27.96
CA THR A 349 -35.45 18.98 -27.47
C THR A 349 -36.80 18.47 -27.93
N GLY A 350 -37.57 17.87 -27.04
CA GLY A 350 -38.81 17.20 -27.38
C GLY A 350 -38.65 16.02 -28.35
N LYS A 351 -39.07 16.14 -29.60
CA LYS A 351 -38.93 15.09 -30.63
C LYS A 351 -37.87 15.42 -31.69
N THR A 352 -37.13 16.47 -31.51
CA THR A 352 -36.09 16.94 -32.46
C THR A 352 -34.75 16.93 -31.82
N SER A 353 -33.72 16.60 -32.58
CA SER A 353 -32.31 16.72 -32.14
C SER A 353 -31.62 17.76 -33.03
N HIS A 354 -30.70 18.49 -32.43
CA HIS A 354 -29.82 19.43 -33.15
C HIS A 354 -28.39 19.25 -32.70
N LEU A 355 -27.46 19.34 -33.63
CA LEU A 355 -26.05 19.13 -33.36
C LEU A 355 -25.41 20.40 -32.78
N VAL A 356 -24.75 20.29 -31.65
CA VAL A 356 -24.00 21.33 -30.98
C VAL A 356 -22.52 20.96 -30.95
N GLY A 357 -21.66 21.82 -31.52
CA GLY A 357 -20.22 21.62 -31.43
C GLY A 357 -19.72 21.76 -29.99
N VAL A 358 -18.84 20.86 -29.56
CA VAL A 358 -18.27 20.88 -28.22
C VAL A 358 -16.76 20.76 -28.26
N THR A 359 -16.13 21.42 -27.28
CA THR A 359 -14.72 21.16 -26.97
C THR A 359 -14.66 20.11 -25.89
N THR A 360 -13.90 19.04 -26.13
CA THR A 360 -13.66 17.98 -25.17
C THR A 360 -12.48 18.32 -24.28
N GLY A 361 -12.56 17.94 -23.00
CA GLY A 361 -11.48 18.04 -22.03
C GLY A 361 -11.06 16.66 -21.53
N LEU A 362 -11.07 16.46 -20.21
CA LEU A 362 -10.67 15.22 -19.57
C LEU A 362 -11.62 14.05 -19.92
N TYR A 363 -11.02 12.92 -20.30
CA TYR A 363 -11.71 11.65 -20.48
C TYR A 363 -11.54 10.81 -19.21
N SER A 364 -12.63 10.24 -18.71
CA SER A 364 -12.63 9.35 -17.56
C SER A 364 -13.52 8.14 -17.88
N ASN A 365 -12.98 6.96 -17.93
CA ASN A 365 -13.67 5.68 -18.22
C ASN A 365 -14.87 5.76 -19.19
N THR A 366 -16.04 6.16 -18.69
CA THR A 366 -17.31 6.20 -19.43
C THR A 366 -17.78 7.63 -19.77
N LEU A 367 -17.17 8.64 -19.15
CA LEU A 367 -17.55 10.05 -19.28
C LEU A 367 -16.44 10.88 -19.92
N VAL A 368 -16.84 11.94 -20.60
CA VAL A 368 -15.93 12.93 -21.15
C VAL A 368 -16.38 14.33 -20.74
N GLN A 369 -15.44 15.14 -20.32
CA GLN A 369 -15.66 16.56 -20.10
C GLN A 369 -15.99 17.25 -21.41
N ILE A 370 -17.06 18.05 -21.41
CA ILE A 370 -17.43 18.86 -22.55
C ILE A 370 -17.65 20.32 -22.14
N SER A 371 -17.42 21.20 -23.10
CA SER A 371 -17.86 22.60 -23.05
C SER A 371 -18.43 22.99 -24.40
N GLY A 372 -19.56 23.69 -24.39
CA GLY A 372 -20.24 24.14 -25.61
C GLY A 372 -21.32 25.15 -25.31
N ALA A 373 -21.68 25.94 -26.33
CA ALA A 373 -22.67 26.98 -26.17
C ALA A 373 -24.06 26.38 -25.89
N GLY A 374 -24.75 26.88 -24.85
CA GLY A 374 -26.12 26.47 -24.52
C GLY A 374 -26.21 25.14 -23.78
N LEU A 375 -25.08 24.46 -23.43
CA LEU A 375 -25.09 23.24 -22.67
C LEU A 375 -25.10 23.54 -21.15
N THR A 376 -26.02 22.91 -20.46
CA THR A 376 -26.15 22.98 -19.00
C THR A 376 -26.41 21.58 -18.43
N ALA A 377 -26.19 21.42 -17.13
CA ALA A 377 -26.57 20.17 -16.47
C ALA A 377 -28.09 19.92 -16.65
N GLY A 378 -28.46 18.69 -17.00
CA GLY A 378 -29.82 18.28 -17.33
C GLY A 378 -30.17 18.33 -18.81
N THR A 379 -29.34 18.95 -19.67
CA THR A 379 -29.53 18.91 -21.13
C THR A 379 -29.50 17.44 -21.60
N LEU A 380 -30.47 17.01 -22.38
CA LEU A 380 -30.51 15.64 -22.93
C LEU A 380 -29.72 15.58 -24.23
N VAL A 381 -28.82 14.60 -24.33
CA VAL A 381 -28.05 14.30 -25.53
C VAL A 381 -28.35 12.90 -26.02
N GLU A 382 -28.33 12.69 -27.33
CA GLU A 382 -28.56 11.41 -27.96
C GLU A 382 -27.39 10.47 -27.69
N VAL A 383 -27.71 9.21 -27.39
CA VAL A 383 -26.75 8.10 -27.26
C VAL A 383 -27.21 6.93 -28.11
N PRO A 384 -26.29 6.08 -28.61
CA PRO A 384 -26.67 4.86 -29.31
C PRO A 384 -27.57 3.97 -28.42
N SER A 385 -28.66 3.48 -28.99
CA SER A 385 -29.46 2.44 -28.33
C SER A 385 -28.64 1.16 -28.26
N SER A 386 -28.45 0.62 -27.07
CA SER A 386 -27.80 -0.68 -26.82
C SER A 386 -28.69 -1.84 -27.23
#